data_233f5afaed46f25a630ebd5f119cdb38
#
_entry.id   233f5afaed46f25a630ebd5f119cdb38
#
_cell.length_a   1.000
_cell.length_b   1.000
_cell.length_c   1.000
_cell.angle_alpha   90.00
_cell.angle_beta   90.00
_cell.angle_gamma   90.00
#
_symmetry.space_group_name_H-M   'P 1'
#
loop_
_entity.id
_entity.type
_entity.pdbx_description
1 polymer ?
#
loop_
_entity_poly.entity_id
_entity_poly.type
_entity_poly.pdbx_seq_one_letter_code
_entity_poly.pdbx_strand_id
1 'polypeptide(L)'
;MKKLMMIAALMLMSMGVFAQNEVGQFSLKPMAGVNLSTITKIKETDMRVGAVAGVEGEYAFLKNFSVTAGLLYSMQGAKCYGVKYNLDYINIPILVNYYVIPGLAIKTGMQPSLKVSDKIDRTDLDYNTNSFYFSIPVGASYEYSNFVLDARYNFGISTIFSPGDSRNAWLSLTLGYKFAL
;
A
#
# COMPACT_ATOMS: atom_id res chain seq x y z
N MET A 1 24.52 2.80 -13.84
CA MET A 1 23.29 2.56 -13.12
C MET A 1 22.53 1.31 -13.60
N LYS A 2 22.29 1.11 -14.92
CA LYS A 2 21.60 -0.09 -15.46
C LYS A 2 22.28 -1.40 -15.10
N LYS A 3 23.62 -1.48 -15.15
CA LYS A 3 24.39 -2.68 -14.77
C LYS A 3 24.29 -3.02 -13.29
N LEU A 4 24.20 -2.01 -12.40
CA LEU A 4 24.06 -2.20 -10.97
C LEU A 4 22.66 -2.75 -10.61
N MET A 5 21.62 -2.27 -11.30
CA MET A 5 20.25 -2.79 -11.16
C MET A 5 20.13 -4.24 -11.66
N MET A 6 20.80 -4.59 -12.74
CA MET A 6 20.83 -5.98 -13.22
C MET A 6 21.56 -6.92 -12.26
N ILE A 7 22.67 -6.48 -11.68
CA ILE A 7 23.42 -7.27 -10.67
C ILE A 7 22.58 -7.44 -9.41
N ALA A 8 21.90 -6.39 -8.94
CA ALA A 8 20.98 -6.47 -7.81
C ALA A 8 19.80 -7.42 -8.09
N ALA A 9 19.22 -7.38 -9.28
CA ALA A 9 18.16 -8.31 -9.70
C ALA A 9 18.66 -9.76 -9.80
N LEU A 10 19.87 -9.99 -10.30
CA LEU A 10 20.49 -11.32 -10.36
C LEU A 10 20.86 -11.86 -8.98
N MET A 11 21.34 -11.01 -8.06
CA MET A 11 21.59 -11.41 -6.67
C MET A 11 20.31 -11.76 -5.92
N LEU A 12 19.19 -11.07 -6.19
CA LEU A 12 17.89 -11.42 -5.62
C LEU A 12 17.35 -12.75 -6.15
N MET A 13 17.69 -13.14 -7.38
CA MET A 13 17.28 -14.42 -7.97
C MET A 13 18.12 -15.62 -7.49
N SER A 14 19.36 -15.39 -7.03
CA SER A 14 20.26 -16.48 -6.61
C SER A 14 20.07 -16.97 -5.17
N MET A 15 19.30 -16.25 -4.37
CA MET A 15 19.04 -16.60 -2.96
C MET A 15 17.71 -17.35 -2.83
N GLY A 16 17.65 -18.54 -3.41
CA GLY A 16 16.50 -19.42 -3.29
C GLY A 16 16.33 -19.95 -1.87
N VAL A 17 15.52 -19.30 -1.08
CA VAL A 17 14.93 -19.88 0.13
C VAL A 17 13.42 -19.92 -0.08
N PHE A 18 12.89 -21.10 -0.04
CA PHE A 18 11.55 -21.50 -0.40
C PHE A 18 10.51 -20.92 0.57
N ALA A 19 9.96 -19.79 0.22
CA ALA A 19 8.65 -19.38 0.71
C ALA A 19 7.60 -20.03 -0.18
N GLN A 20 7.39 -21.33 -0.07
CA GLN A 20 6.22 -21.98 -0.68
C GLN A 20 5.06 -21.86 0.31
N ASN A 21 4.05 -21.09 -0.08
CA ASN A 21 2.76 -21.14 0.60
C ASN A 21 2.18 -22.54 0.41
N GLU A 22 2.04 -23.29 1.48
CA GLU A 22 1.28 -24.55 1.44
C GLU A 22 -0.20 -24.22 1.25
N VAL A 23 -0.89 -25.00 0.42
CA VAL A 23 -2.34 -24.81 0.21
C VAL A 23 -3.07 -25.04 1.53
N GLY A 24 -3.92 -24.11 1.92
CA GLY A 24 -4.61 -24.10 3.22
C GLY A 24 -3.86 -23.35 4.33
N GLN A 25 -2.64 -22.89 4.07
CA GLN A 25 -1.86 -22.14 5.04
C GLN A 25 -2.43 -20.75 5.28
N PHE A 26 -2.59 -20.41 6.54
CA PHE A 26 -2.86 -19.05 6.99
C PHE A 26 -1.58 -18.43 7.53
N SER A 27 -1.35 -17.16 7.23
CA SER A 27 -0.21 -16.42 7.75
C SER A 27 -0.61 -15.01 8.16
N LEU A 28 0.07 -14.48 9.17
CA LEU A 28 -0.10 -13.13 9.68
C LEU A 28 1.15 -12.32 9.39
N LYS A 29 0.97 -11.09 8.88
CA LYS A 29 2.07 -10.24 8.45
C LYS A 29 1.93 -8.83 9.04
N PRO A 30 2.48 -8.54 10.23
CA PRO A 30 2.73 -7.17 10.64
C PRO A 30 3.70 -6.50 9.67
N MET A 31 3.43 -5.24 9.33
CA MET A 31 4.19 -4.49 8.35
C MET A 31 4.21 -3.00 8.68
N ALA A 32 5.30 -2.34 8.29
CA ALA A 32 5.46 -0.91 8.40
C ALA A 32 6.26 -0.36 7.21
N GLY A 33 6.08 0.92 6.90
CA GLY A 33 6.76 1.51 5.76
C GLY A 33 6.39 2.97 5.53
N VAL A 34 6.54 3.40 4.29
CA VAL A 34 6.31 4.78 3.86
C VAL A 34 5.31 4.84 2.71
N ASN A 35 4.54 5.92 2.70
CA ASN A 35 3.66 6.30 1.62
C ASN A 35 4.21 7.55 0.94
N LEU A 36 4.21 7.55 -0.39
CA LEU A 36 4.44 8.71 -1.22
C LEU A 36 3.11 9.09 -1.85
N SER A 37 2.43 10.09 -1.34
CA SER A 37 1.10 10.51 -1.78
C SER A 37 1.15 11.79 -2.60
N THR A 38 0.28 11.86 -3.61
CA THR A 38 0.06 13.03 -4.44
C THR A 38 -1.41 13.15 -4.79
N ILE A 39 -1.89 14.38 -4.98
CA ILE A 39 -3.24 14.64 -5.47
C ILE A 39 -3.13 14.95 -6.96
N THR A 40 -3.76 14.12 -7.79
CA THR A 40 -3.81 14.30 -9.24
C THR A 40 -4.68 15.50 -9.62
N LYS A 41 -4.31 16.20 -10.70
CA LYS A 41 -4.99 17.37 -11.29
C LYS A 41 -4.85 18.72 -10.58
N ILE A 42 -4.05 18.85 -9.55
CA ILE A 42 -3.68 20.15 -9.00
C ILE A 42 -2.26 20.48 -9.50
N LYS A 43 -2.11 21.58 -10.25
CA LYS A 43 -0.78 22.11 -10.65
C LYS A 43 -0.06 22.58 -9.40
N GLU A 44 1.24 22.23 -9.25
CA GLU A 44 2.12 22.59 -8.13
C GLU A 44 1.78 21.88 -6.79
N THR A 45 1.54 20.57 -6.86
CA THR A 45 1.40 19.75 -5.66
C THR A 45 2.70 19.00 -5.39
N ASP A 46 3.34 19.27 -4.26
CA ASP A 46 4.52 18.52 -3.80
C ASP A 46 4.08 17.15 -3.23
N MET A 47 4.86 16.12 -3.56
CA MET A 47 4.67 14.79 -2.98
C MET A 47 4.86 14.85 -1.47
N ARG A 48 3.95 14.22 -0.74
CA ARG A 48 4.07 14.06 0.70
C ARG A 48 4.54 12.67 1.04
N VAL A 49 5.56 12.59 1.89
CA VAL A 49 5.99 11.35 2.53
C VAL A 49 5.20 11.19 3.83
N GLY A 50 4.51 10.07 3.98
CA GLY A 50 3.78 9.66 5.18
C GLY A 50 4.25 8.29 5.66
N ALA A 51 3.85 7.90 6.86
CA ALA A 51 4.08 6.56 7.38
C ALA A 51 2.87 5.67 7.14
N VAL A 52 3.10 4.36 7.03
CA VAL A 52 2.08 3.33 7.00
C VAL A 52 2.50 2.19 7.91
N ALA A 53 1.58 1.67 8.72
CA ALA A 53 1.82 0.51 9.56
C ALA A 53 0.52 -0.25 9.81
N GLY A 54 0.62 -1.55 10.01
CA GLY A 54 -0.53 -2.38 10.32
C GLY A 54 -0.26 -3.87 10.19
N VAL A 55 -1.32 -4.63 9.95
CA VAL A 55 -1.25 -6.09 9.88
C VAL A 55 -2.11 -6.60 8.73
N GLU A 56 -1.62 -7.60 8.02
CA GLU A 56 -2.34 -8.33 6.99
C GLU A 56 -2.36 -9.82 7.33
N GLY A 57 -3.53 -10.45 7.16
CA GLY A 57 -3.70 -11.90 7.15
C GLY A 57 -3.73 -12.39 5.70
N GLU A 58 -3.01 -13.46 5.40
CA GLU A 58 -2.96 -14.06 4.08
C GLU A 58 -3.34 -15.54 4.17
N TYR A 59 -4.22 -15.97 3.27
CA TYR A 59 -4.66 -17.36 3.14
C TYR A 59 -4.34 -17.89 1.74
N ALA A 60 -3.53 -18.95 1.68
CA ALA A 60 -3.16 -19.63 0.44
C ALA A 60 -4.22 -20.66 0.06
N PHE A 61 -5.08 -20.33 -0.89
CA PHE A 61 -6.13 -21.27 -1.36
C PHE A 61 -5.69 -22.13 -2.53
N LEU A 62 -4.65 -21.73 -3.25
CA LEU A 62 -3.96 -22.51 -4.31
C LEU A 62 -2.46 -22.31 -4.20
N LYS A 63 -1.70 -23.20 -4.84
CA LYS A 63 -0.23 -23.18 -4.82
C LYS A 63 0.38 -21.83 -5.21
N ASN A 64 -0.27 -21.14 -6.17
CA ASN A 64 0.21 -19.87 -6.72
C ASN A 64 -0.73 -18.68 -6.41
N PHE A 65 -1.82 -18.91 -5.68
CA PHE A 65 -2.80 -17.87 -5.36
C PHE A 65 -3.07 -17.80 -3.86
N SER A 66 -3.10 -16.60 -3.36
CA SER A 66 -3.57 -16.31 -2.00
C SER A 66 -4.49 -15.10 -1.99
N VAL A 67 -5.28 -15.00 -0.93
CA VAL A 67 -6.08 -13.82 -0.61
C VAL A 67 -5.50 -13.18 0.63
N THR A 68 -5.35 -11.87 0.61
CA THR A 68 -4.90 -11.07 1.75
C THR A 68 -6.02 -10.14 2.18
N ALA A 69 -6.26 -10.04 3.47
CA ALA A 69 -7.07 -9.00 4.09
C ALA A 69 -6.30 -8.36 5.24
N GLY A 70 -6.43 -7.05 5.43
CA GLY A 70 -5.63 -6.37 6.43
C GLY A 70 -6.25 -5.10 6.99
N LEU A 71 -5.57 -4.55 7.97
CA LEU A 71 -5.88 -3.27 8.60
C LEU A 71 -4.58 -2.45 8.69
N LEU A 72 -4.53 -1.32 7.97
CA LEU A 72 -3.36 -0.47 7.89
C LEU A 72 -3.71 0.95 8.28
N TYR A 73 -3.00 1.52 9.25
CA TYR A 73 -3.01 2.96 9.50
C TYR A 73 -2.06 3.63 8.52
N SER A 74 -2.52 4.65 7.84
CA SER A 74 -1.83 5.29 6.72
C SER A 74 -1.90 6.79 6.85
N MET A 75 -0.76 7.42 7.05
CA MET A 75 -0.61 8.87 6.98
C MET A 75 -0.49 9.28 5.52
N GLN A 76 -1.46 10.04 5.04
CA GLN A 76 -1.53 10.55 3.67
C GLN A 76 -1.72 12.05 3.69
N GLY A 77 -1.80 12.66 2.51
CA GLY A 77 -2.08 14.07 2.34
C GLY A 77 -1.25 14.70 1.24
N ALA A 78 -1.28 16.03 1.16
CA ALA A 78 -0.52 16.80 0.19
C ALA A 78 -0.04 18.10 0.81
N LYS A 79 0.98 18.72 0.21
CA LYS A 79 1.36 20.10 0.47
C LYS A 79 0.88 20.96 -0.69
N CYS A 80 -0.02 21.91 -0.42
CA CYS A 80 -0.47 22.87 -1.40
C CYS A 80 -0.17 24.29 -0.87
N TYR A 81 0.56 25.09 -1.63
CA TYR A 81 0.90 26.49 -1.29
C TYR A 81 1.48 26.69 0.13
N GLY A 82 2.34 25.74 0.58
CA GLY A 82 2.97 25.83 1.91
C GLY A 82 2.08 25.39 3.07
N VAL A 83 0.82 25.07 2.83
CA VAL A 83 -0.11 24.50 3.83
C VAL A 83 -0.05 22.97 3.78
N LYS A 84 0.16 22.35 4.93
CA LYS A 84 0.18 20.89 5.06
C LYS A 84 -1.23 20.37 5.35
N TYR A 85 -1.75 19.58 4.45
CA TYR A 85 -2.98 18.80 4.65
C TYR A 85 -2.60 17.41 5.17
N ASN A 86 -2.86 17.16 6.44
CA ASN A 86 -2.63 15.87 7.08
C ASN A 86 -3.93 15.09 7.06
N LEU A 87 -3.97 14.01 6.29
CA LEU A 87 -5.12 13.12 6.20
C LEU A 87 -4.68 11.72 6.65
N ASP A 88 -5.25 11.25 7.74
CA ASP A 88 -4.95 9.92 8.27
C ASP A 88 -6.12 9.00 7.98
N TYR A 89 -5.79 7.82 7.44
CA TYR A 89 -6.77 6.81 7.04
C TYR A 89 -6.50 5.47 7.70
N ILE A 90 -7.56 4.76 8.00
CA ILE A 90 -7.53 3.31 8.20
C ILE A 90 -7.90 2.68 6.87
N ASN A 91 -6.96 1.95 6.28
CA ASN A 91 -7.13 1.22 5.04
C ASN A 91 -7.41 -0.25 5.34
N ILE A 92 -8.35 -0.82 4.62
CA ILE A 92 -8.73 -2.24 4.72
C ILE A 92 -8.46 -2.89 3.36
N PRO A 93 -7.19 -3.23 3.03
CA PRO A 93 -6.88 -3.90 1.77
C PRO A 93 -7.48 -5.30 1.74
N ILE A 94 -8.11 -5.65 0.62
CA ILE A 94 -8.54 -6.99 0.28
C ILE A 94 -7.93 -7.31 -1.08
N LEU A 95 -6.93 -8.18 -1.09
CA LEU A 95 -6.07 -8.40 -2.26
C LEU A 95 -6.08 -9.87 -2.67
N VAL A 96 -5.97 -10.10 -3.96
CA VAL A 96 -5.58 -11.37 -4.54
C VAL A 96 -4.11 -11.26 -4.92
N ASN A 97 -3.33 -12.26 -4.52
CA ASN A 97 -1.92 -12.36 -4.84
C ASN A 97 -1.71 -13.54 -5.79
N TYR A 98 -0.97 -13.30 -6.85
CA TYR A 98 -0.51 -14.32 -7.76
C TYR A 98 1.00 -14.46 -7.67
N TYR A 99 1.47 -15.62 -7.23
CA TYR A 99 2.90 -15.94 -7.12
C TYR A 99 3.42 -16.39 -8.49
N VAL A 100 4.16 -15.50 -9.16
CA VAL A 100 4.76 -15.75 -10.47
C VAL A 100 5.91 -16.75 -10.36
N ILE A 101 6.70 -16.58 -9.32
CA ILE A 101 7.78 -17.49 -8.89
C ILE A 101 7.75 -17.56 -7.36
N PRO A 102 8.41 -18.55 -6.73
CA PRO A 102 8.52 -18.61 -5.28
C PRO A 102 9.04 -17.28 -4.70
N GLY A 103 8.29 -16.71 -3.77
CA GLY A 103 8.62 -15.45 -3.12
C GLY A 103 8.18 -14.17 -3.86
N LEU A 104 7.94 -14.19 -5.18
CA LEU A 104 7.50 -13.01 -5.94
C LEU A 104 6.02 -13.09 -6.27
N ALA A 105 5.23 -12.19 -5.71
CA ALA A 105 3.81 -12.09 -5.99
C ALA A 105 3.44 -10.76 -6.64
N ILE A 106 2.51 -10.81 -7.59
CA ILE A 106 1.77 -9.65 -8.10
C ILE A 106 0.46 -9.58 -7.34
N LYS A 107 0.07 -8.37 -6.97
CA LYS A 107 -1.10 -8.13 -6.10
C LYS A 107 -2.04 -7.12 -6.72
N THR A 108 -3.32 -7.40 -6.63
CA THR A 108 -4.36 -6.43 -6.96
C THR A 108 -5.62 -6.71 -6.15
N GLY A 109 -6.51 -5.75 -6.06
CA GLY A 109 -7.75 -5.93 -5.32
C GLY A 109 -8.49 -4.63 -5.07
N MET A 110 -9.13 -4.54 -3.93
CA MET A 110 -9.88 -3.38 -3.49
C MET A 110 -9.42 -2.94 -2.10
N GLN A 111 -9.48 -1.64 -1.87
CA GLN A 111 -9.08 -1.07 -0.57
C GLN A 111 -10.05 0.05 -0.19
N PRO A 112 -11.10 -0.29 0.58
CA PRO A 112 -11.85 0.71 1.32
C PRO A 112 -10.96 1.37 2.37
N SER A 113 -11.17 2.67 2.56
CA SER A 113 -10.42 3.51 3.49
C SER A 113 -11.36 4.40 4.26
N LEU A 114 -11.19 4.46 5.57
CA LEU A 114 -11.94 5.32 6.48
C LEU A 114 -11.03 6.46 6.95
N LYS A 115 -11.46 7.70 6.77
CA LYS A 115 -10.75 8.86 7.30
C LYS A 115 -10.90 8.89 8.81
N VAL A 116 -9.79 8.96 9.54
CA VAL A 116 -9.76 8.97 11.02
C VAL A 116 -9.42 10.34 11.56
N SER A 117 -8.59 11.12 10.85
CA SER A 117 -8.17 12.44 11.27
C SER A 117 -7.93 13.32 10.05
N ASP A 118 -8.37 14.59 10.17
CA ASP A 118 -8.00 15.67 9.28
C ASP A 118 -7.48 16.83 10.15
N LYS A 119 -6.21 17.14 10.00
CA LYS A 119 -5.60 18.31 10.62
C LYS A 119 -5.09 19.23 9.52
N ILE A 120 -5.68 20.38 9.41
CA ILE A 120 -5.22 21.48 8.56
C ILE A 120 -4.44 22.44 9.45
N ASP A 121 -3.17 22.67 9.13
CA ASP A 121 -2.34 23.67 9.83
C ASP A 121 -2.90 25.06 9.52
N ARG A 122 -3.56 25.70 10.49
CA ARG A 122 -4.01 27.10 10.55
C ARG A 122 -5.46 27.50 10.32
N THR A 123 -6.39 26.60 10.02
CA THR A 123 -7.81 27.06 9.95
C THR A 123 -8.76 25.90 10.16
N ASP A 124 -9.61 25.99 11.18
CA ASP A 124 -10.77 25.13 11.39
C ASP A 124 -11.85 25.46 10.35
N LEU A 125 -11.61 25.11 9.08
CA LEU A 125 -12.62 25.11 8.05
C LEU A 125 -13.10 23.68 7.89
N ASP A 126 -14.31 23.45 8.36
CA ASP A 126 -15.04 22.20 8.24
C ASP A 126 -15.40 21.97 6.75
N TYR A 127 -14.42 21.49 5.98
CA TYR A 127 -14.68 21.02 4.62
C TYR A 127 -15.33 19.65 4.71
N ASN A 128 -16.54 19.57 4.20
CA ASN A 128 -17.33 18.34 4.07
C ASN A 128 -16.62 17.34 3.12
N THR A 129 -15.53 16.73 3.62
CA THR A 129 -14.76 15.71 2.89
C THR A 129 -15.34 14.34 3.20
N ASN A 130 -15.60 13.55 2.17
CA ASN A 130 -16.12 12.19 2.30
C ASN A 130 -15.27 11.38 3.29
N SER A 131 -15.89 10.86 4.32
CA SER A 131 -15.22 10.02 5.34
C SER A 131 -14.85 8.63 4.81
N PHE A 132 -15.43 8.21 3.69
CA PHE A 132 -15.20 6.93 3.05
C PHE A 132 -14.56 7.11 1.68
N TYR A 133 -13.51 6.38 1.44
CA TYR A 133 -12.73 6.45 0.22
C TYR A 133 -12.44 5.05 -0.31
N PHE A 134 -12.40 4.90 -1.63
CA PHE A 134 -12.17 3.63 -2.30
C PHE A 134 -11.00 3.72 -3.26
N SER A 135 -10.11 2.72 -3.22
CA SER A 135 -8.97 2.64 -4.14
C SER A 135 -8.77 1.21 -4.66
N ILE A 136 -8.11 1.10 -5.80
CA ILE A 136 -7.61 -0.15 -6.37
C ILE A 136 -6.10 -0.17 -6.18
N PRO A 137 -5.57 -1.01 -5.29
CA PRO A 137 -4.14 -1.28 -5.19
C PRO A 137 -3.69 -2.22 -6.31
N VAL A 138 -2.56 -1.89 -6.92
CA VAL A 138 -1.80 -2.76 -7.83
C VAL A 138 -0.36 -2.73 -7.38
N GLY A 139 0.27 -3.89 -7.22
CA GLY A 139 1.62 -3.94 -6.72
C GLY A 139 2.29 -5.28 -6.86
N ALA A 140 3.46 -5.36 -6.28
CA ALA A 140 4.23 -6.58 -6.19
C ALA A 140 4.87 -6.70 -4.80
N SER A 141 5.08 -7.92 -4.36
CA SER A 141 5.84 -8.19 -3.14
C SER A 141 6.87 -9.27 -3.39
N TYR A 142 7.99 -9.13 -2.69
CA TYR A 142 9.03 -10.13 -2.66
C TYR A 142 9.25 -10.62 -1.24
N GLU A 143 9.15 -11.93 -1.07
CA GLU A 143 9.34 -12.63 0.20
C GLU A 143 10.69 -13.32 0.19
N TYR A 144 11.52 -12.99 1.18
CA TYR A 144 12.80 -13.64 1.45
C TYR A 144 12.80 -14.18 2.86
N SER A 145 12.84 -15.51 3.00
CA SER A 145 12.60 -16.18 4.29
C SER A 145 11.23 -15.76 4.85
N ASN A 146 11.21 -15.04 5.94
CA ASN A 146 9.98 -14.50 6.53
C ASN A 146 9.79 -12.99 6.30
N PHE A 147 10.76 -12.31 5.70
CA PHE A 147 10.66 -10.90 5.40
C PHE A 147 9.96 -10.67 4.07
N VAL A 148 9.03 -9.74 4.05
CA VAL A 148 8.26 -9.39 2.85
C VAL A 148 8.44 -7.92 2.56
N LEU A 149 9.09 -7.62 1.43
CA LEU A 149 9.12 -6.28 0.85
C LEU A 149 7.92 -6.14 -0.09
N ASP A 150 7.11 -5.12 0.11
CA ASP A 150 5.87 -4.92 -0.63
C ASP A 150 5.80 -3.49 -1.18
N ALA A 151 5.54 -3.37 -2.48
CA ALA A 151 5.40 -2.10 -3.18
C ALA A 151 4.03 -2.07 -3.87
N ARG A 152 3.18 -1.09 -3.53
CA ARG A 152 1.82 -0.93 -4.06
C ARG A 152 1.57 0.48 -4.53
N TYR A 153 1.04 0.60 -5.73
CA TYR A 153 0.45 1.83 -6.21
C TYR A 153 -1.07 1.76 -6.06
N ASN A 154 -1.63 2.74 -5.38
CA ASN A 154 -3.04 2.79 -5.04
C ASN A 154 -3.73 3.84 -5.91
N PHE A 155 -4.62 3.38 -6.79
CA PHE A 155 -5.42 4.24 -7.66
C PHE A 155 -6.72 4.61 -6.93
N GLY A 156 -6.88 5.86 -6.55
CA GLY A 156 -8.14 6.34 -5.99
C GLY A 156 -9.25 6.36 -7.04
N ILE A 157 -10.39 5.75 -6.71
CA ILE A 157 -11.57 5.74 -7.58
C ILE A 157 -12.56 6.80 -7.12
N SER A 158 -12.71 6.98 -5.80
CA SER A 158 -13.62 7.96 -5.21
C SER A 158 -13.07 9.37 -5.32
N THR A 159 -13.94 10.34 -5.57
CA THR A 159 -13.61 11.78 -5.56
C THR A 159 -13.48 12.29 -4.13
N ILE A 160 -12.43 13.03 -3.84
CA ILE A 160 -12.16 13.58 -2.49
C ILE A 160 -12.99 14.83 -2.24
N PHE A 161 -13.21 15.65 -3.26
CA PHE A 161 -13.93 16.91 -3.19
C PHE A 161 -15.12 16.93 -4.14
N SER A 162 -16.27 17.36 -3.64
CA SER A 162 -17.46 17.66 -4.47
C SER A 162 -17.66 19.18 -4.53
N PRO A 163 -17.71 19.84 -5.71
CA PRO A 163 -17.60 19.37 -7.07
C PRO A 163 -16.16 19.48 -7.61
N GLY A 164 -15.51 18.37 -7.88
CA GLY A 164 -14.19 18.34 -8.50
C GLY A 164 -13.72 16.90 -8.71
N ASP A 165 -13.03 16.66 -9.82
CA ASP A 165 -12.57 15.33 -10.27
C ASP A 165 -11.17 14.98 -9.69
N SER A 166 -10.86 15.45 -8.48
CA SER A 166 -9.57 15.23 -7.82
C SER A 166 -9.53 13.86 -7.18
N ARG A 167 -8.56 13.03 -7.58
CA ARG A 167 -8.36 11.68 -7.07
C ARG A 167 -7.03 11.60 -6.32
N ASN A 168 -7.00 10.85 -5.24
CA ASN A 168 -5.78 10.56 -4.54
C ASN A 168 -5.07 9.37 -5.19
N ALA A 169 -3.76 9.48 -5.35
CA ALA A 169 -2.92 8.38 -5.77
C ALA A 169 -1.67 8.35 -4.90
N TRP A 170 -1.30 7.15 -4.45
CA TRP A 170 -0.11 7.03 -3.60
C TRP A 170 0.61 5.71 -3.85
N LEU A 171 1.92 5.77 -3.71
CA LEU A 171 2.80 4.63 -3.68
C LEU A 171 3.10 4.27 -2.24
N SER A 172 2.86 3.03 -1.84
CA SER A 172 3.24 2.47 -0.56
C SER A 172 4.43 1.54 -0.73
N LEU A 173 5.45 1.70 0.10
CA LEU A 173 6.58 0.79 0.21
C LEU A 173 6.66 0.32 1.66
N THR A 174 6.48 -0.98 1.89
CA THR A 174 6.44 -1.55 3.24
C THR A 174 7.33 -2.76 3.38
N LEU A 175 7.85 -2.94 4.59
CA LEU A 175 8.55 -4.14 5.01
C LEU A 175 7.70 -4.83 6.09
N GLY A 176 7.44 -6.10 5.91
CA GLY A 176 6.69 -6.95 6.84
C GLY A 176 7.47 -8.18 7.24
N TYR A 177 6.98 -8.84 8.27
CA TYR A 177 7.43 -10.16 8.70
C TYR A 177 6.25 -11.13 8.68
N LYS A 178 6.39 -12.25 7.98
CA LYS A 178 5.33 -13.24 7.77
C LYS A 178 5.46 -14.37 8.78
N PHE A 179 4.44 -14.53 9.61
CA PHE A 179 4.29 -15.65 10.54
C PHE A 179 3.34 -16.66 9.91
N ALA A 180 3.82 -17.85 9.61
CA ALA A 180 2.97 -18.98 9.25
C ALA A 180 2.28 -19.52 10.52
N LEU A 181 0.98 -19.77 10.44
CA LEU A 181 0.12 -20.24 11.52
C LEU A 181 -0.46 -21.61 11.20
#